data_83b5f5a2572f4e0fdd2d534a88458a09
#
_entry.id   83b5f5a2572f4e0fdd2d534a88458a09
#
_cell.length_a   1.000
_cell.length_b   1.000
_cell.length_c   1.000
_cell.angle_alpha   90.00
_cell.angle_beta   90.00
_cell.angle_gamma   90.00
#
_symmetry.space_group_name_H-M   'P 1'
#
loop_
_entity.id
_entity.type
_entity.pdbx_description
1 polymer ?
#
loop_
_entity_poly.entity_id
_entity_poly.type
_entity_poly.pdbx_seq_one_letter_code
_entity_poly.pdbx_strand_id
1 'polypeptide(L)'
;MKNGTARKLHRGHFAFMRALAQGLDERASWDRYLRLEGEHTDLRTVRRTIGWIRDEFAAAARREHRPGTARLILLDPDRFPAAPALPSLAEFAAAQGLEDFSETEQIEAYEAAYPAAGRGGQGARPSRRAQVIERQLEALRWLENLVAQDPRPGDSVSAWLNPSVAARLERAGVPTLSALVDRVNGIGARWWVHVPGVGELKAARILDWLCANQQALGLRIGSHALKPRAQLAPLALAAVVPTGTALVPYEKFVLPADLDGSAGTNRAPRERCLLMAANDHEAIGAWLSAKRPGDGGGELSATQRSYRKEAERLLLWAVLERRKALSSLTALDATDYRDFLLDPPAGRCGARHHQRWSPLWRPMEGPLAPSALRQACLLYTSDAADE
;
A
#
# COMPACT_ATOMS: atom_id res chain seq x y z
N MET A 1 17.89 22.56 -9.16
CA MET A 1 18.33 21.20 -9.49
C MET A 1 17.44 20.23 -8.70
N LYS A 2 16.55 19.48 -9.35
CA LYS A 2 15.73 18.46 -8.67
C LYS A 2 16.67 17.30 -8.33
N ASN A 3 17.00 17.13 -7.07
CA ASN A 3 17.60 15.90 -6.57
C ASN A 3 16.56 14.77 -6.75
N GLY A 4 16.53 14.18 -7.92
CA GLY A 4 15.75 12.97 -8.17
C GLY A 4 16.27 11.89 -7.23
N THR A 5 15.44 11.40 -6.35
CA THR A 5 15.78 10.26 -5.48
C THR A 5 16.24 9.11 -6.39
N ALA A 6 17.47 8.63 -6.17
CA ALA A 6 18.01 7.53 -6.98
C ALA A 6 17.12 6.28 -6.78
N ARG A 7 16.77 5.65 -7.90
CA ARG A 7 16.01 4.41 -7.92
C ARG A 7 16.80 3.30 -7.23
N LYS A 8 16.15 2.51 -6.39
CA LYS A 8 16.79 1.47 -5.59
C LYS A 8 16.72 0.11 -6.27
N LEU A 9 17.79 -0.65 -6.15
CA LEU A 9 17.82 -2.06 -6.57
C LEU A 9 17.17 -2.92 -5.47
N HIS A 10 16.20 -3.74 -5.85
CA HIS A 10 15.52 -4.66 -4.95
C HIS A 10 15.68 -6.12 -5.42
N ARG A 11 15.37 -7.07 -4.56
CA ARG A 11 15.54 -8.52 -4.83
C ARG A 11 14.86 -9.00 -6.11
N GLY A 12 13.76 -8.36 -6.51
CA GLY A 12 13.07 -8.66 -7.77
C GLY A 12 13.95 -8.43 -9.03
N HIS A 13 14.79 -7.40 -9.03
CA HIS A 13 15.73 -7.15 -10.13
C HIS A 13 16.77 -8.27 -10.25
N PHE A 14 17.28 -8.76 -9.11
CA PHE A 14 18.24 -9.88 -9.07
C PHE A 14 17.58 -11.19 -9.50
N ALA A 15 16.37 -11.48 -9.02
CA ALA A 15 15.62 -12.67 -9.42
C ALA A 15 15.33 -12.68 -10.92
N PHE A 16 14.91 -11.55 -11.48
CA PHE A 16 14.70 -11.38 -12.92
C PHE A 16 15.98 -11.64 -13.72
N MET A 17 17.08 -11.00 -13.34
CA MET A 17 18.36 -11.17 -14.06
C MET A 17 18.90 -12.60 -13.95
N ARG A 18 18.69 -13.30 -12.82
CA ARG A 18 19.03 -14.72 -12.72
C ARG A 18 18.18 -15.58 -13.65
N ALA A 19 16.90 -15.29 -13.76
CA ALA A 19 16.00 -15.99 -14.67
C ALA A 19 16.45 -15.82 -16.13
N LEU A 20 16.80 -14.60 -16.54
CA LEU A 20 17.34 -14.34 -17.88
C LEU A 20 18.68 -15.05 -18.12
N ALA A 21 19.60 -15.03 -17.14
CA ALA A 21 20.89 -15.71 -17.26
C ALA A 21 20.72 -17.24 -17.44
N GLN A 22 19.68 -17.82 -16.85
CA GLN A 22 19.32 -19.24 -16.99
C GLN A 22 18.57 -19.56 -18.29
N GLY A 23 18.26 -18.55 -19.10
CA GLY A 23 17.54 -18.74 -20.37
C GLY A 23 16.03 -18.95 -20.19
N LEU A 24 15.47 -18.56 -19.03
CA LEU A 24 14.03 -18.58 -18.83
C LEU A 24 13.35 -17.49 -19.67
N ASP A 25 12.10 -17.74 -20.03
CA ASP A 25 11.30 -16.81 -20.82
C ASP A 25 11.27 -15.40 -20.20
N GLU A 26 11.65 -14.39 -20.99
CA GLU A 26 11.77 -12.99 -20.56
C GLU A 26 10.41 -12.45 -20.10
N ARG A 27 9.34 -12.75 -20.85
CA ARG A 27 8.00 -12.25 -20.57
C ARG A 27 7.47 -12.83 -19.26
N ALA A 28 7.55 -14.14 -19.08
CA ALA A 28 7.12 -14.80 -17.86
C ALA A 28 7.93 -14.32 -16.65
N SER A 29 9.24 -14.15 -16.82
CA SER A 29 10.14 -13.63 -15.79
C SER A 29 9.84 -12.17 -15.44
N TRP A 30 9.56 -11.33 -16.46
CA TRP A 30 9.16 -9.95 -16.24
C TRP A 30 7.85 -9.85 -15.45
N ASP A 31 6.83 -10.58 -15.89
CA ASP A 31 5.51 -10.57 -15.25
C ASP A 31 5.57 -11.10 -13.82
N ARG A 32 6.53 -11.97 -13.51
CA ARG A 32 6.72 -12.51 -12.18
C ARG A 32 7.48 -11.57 -11.23
N TYR A 33 8.55 -10.93 -11.70
CA TYR A 33 9.50 -10.22 -10.84
C TYR A 33 9.48 -8.70 -10.99
N LEU A 34 9.12 -8.18 -12.18
CA LEU A 34 9.23 -6.76 -12.54
C LEU A 34 7.90 -6.15 -13.00
N ARG A 35 6.78 -6.77 -12.71
CA ARG A 35 5.45 -6.29 -13.11
C ARG A 35 5.14 -4.87 -12.61
N LEU A 36 5.74 -4.47 -11.50
CA LEU A 36 5.63 -3.12 -10.96
C LEU A 36 6.29 -2.06 -11.85
N GLU A 37 7.32 -2.44 -12.62
CA GLU A 37 8.07 -1.56 -13.52
C GLU A 37 7.29 -1.17 -14.77
N GLY A 38 6.26 -1.92 -15.12
CA GLY A 38 5.42 -1.70 -16.27
C GLY A 38 4.97 -2.99 -16.94
N GLU A 39 4.32 -2.88 -18.08
CA GLU A 39 3.87 -4.03 -18.86
C GLU A 39 4.97 -4.53 -19.77
N HIS A 40 5.08 -5.85 -19.90
CA HIS A 40 6.04 -6.47 -20.82
C HIS A 40 5.81 -6.05 -22.29
N THR A 41 4.57 -5.73 -22.64
CA THR A 41 4.20 -5.25 -23.99
C THR A 41 4.87 -3.92 -24.37
N ASP A 42 5.28 -3.09 -23.39
CA ASP A 42 6.07 -1.90 -23.64
C ASP A 42 7.57 -2.25 -23.72
N LEU A 43 7.97 -2.79 -24.88
CA LEU A 43 9.36 -3.20 -25.14
C LEU A 43 10.39 -2.09 -24.93
N ARG A 44 10.00 -0.82 -25.10
CA ARG A 44 10.90 0.32 -24.83
C ARG A 44 11.20 0.42 -23.33
N THR A 45 10.17 0.31 -22.49
CA THR A 45 10.35 0.32 -21.04
C THR A 45 11.11 -0.92 -20.55
N VAL A 46 10.81 -2.10 -21.10
CA VAL A 46 11.53 -3.34 -20.77
C VAL A 46 13.03 -3.20 -21.06
N ARG A 47 13.41 -2.86 -22.29
CA ARG A 47 14.83 -2.70 -22.68
C ARG A 47 15.55 -1.64 -21.85
N ARG A 48 14.89 -0.49 -21.60
CA ARG A 48 15.47 0.57 -20.77
C ARG A 48 15.69 0.12 -19.33
N THR A 49 14.75 -0.63 -18.76
CA THR A 49 14.86 -1.14 -17.38
C THR A 49 15.96 -2.20 -17.29
N ILE A 50 16.05 -3.14 -18.24
CA ILE A 50 17.12 -4.13 -18.28
C ILE A 50 18.50 -3.45 -18.41
N GLY A 51 18.60 -2.44 -19.29
CA GLY A 51 19.83 -1.66 -19.44
C GLY A 51 20.21 -0.97 -18.12
N TRP A 52 19.28 -0.28 -17.50
CA TRP A 52 19.50 0.36 -16.21
C TRP A 52 19.94 -0.64 -15.11
N ILE A 53 19.29 -1.81 -14.99
CA ILE A 53 19.66 -2.85 -14.01
C ILE A 53 21.11 -3.32 -14.26
N ARG A 54 21.48 -3.60 -15.51
CA ARG A 54 22.83 -4.04 -15.86
C ARG A 54 23.88 -2.97 -15.54
N ASP A 55 23.59 -1.71 -15.84
CA ASP A 55 24.49 -0.59 -15.57
C ASP A 55 24.70 -0.38 -14.06
N GLU A 56 23.63 -0.45 -13.24
CA GLU A 56 23.73 -0.34 -11.80
C GLU A 56 24.50 -1.51 -11.16
N PHE A 57 24.27 -2.73 -11.63
CA PHE A 57 25.03 -3.90 -11.19
C PHE A 57 26.52 -3.76 -11.53
N ALA A 58 26.82 -3.33 -12.75
CA ALA A 58 28.19 -3.11 -13.17
C ALA A 58 28.85 -1.96 -12.40
N ALA A 59 28.13 -0.89 -12.10
CA ALA A 59 28.60 0.20 -11.27
C ALA A 59 28.88 -0.25 -9.82
N ALA A 60 27.99 -1.05 -9.24
CA ALA A 60 28.18 -1.63 -7.92
C ALA A 60 29.43 -2.55 -7.88
N ALA A 61 29.62 -3.42 -8.87
CA ALA A 61 30.78 -4.28 -8.95
C ALA A 61 32.09 -3.50 -9.10
N ARG A 62 32.09 -2.36 -9.81
CA ARG A 62 33.26 -1.49 -9.92
C ARG A 62 33.59 -0.80 -8.58
N ARG A 63 32.58 -0.33 -7.86
CA ARG A 63 32.76 0.27 -6.52
C ARG A 63 33.42 -0.70 -5.54
N GLU A 64 33.11 -1.97 -5.66
CA GLU A 64 33.70 -3.05 -4.86
C GLU A 64 35.02 -3.58 -5.44
N HIS A 65 35.67 -2.82 -6.33
CA HIS A 65 36.95 -3.18 -6.96
C HIS A 65 36.94 -4.53 -7.70
N ARG A 66 35.79 -4.95 -8.25
CA ARG A 66 35.64 -6.16 -9.06
C ARG A 66 35.29 -5.88 -10.55
N PRO A 67 36.20 -5.26 -11.33
CA PRO A 67 35.91 -4.90 -12.72
C PRO A 67 35.65 -6.11 -13.62
N GLY A 68 36.19 -7.27 -13.29
CA GLY A 68 35.92 -8.53 -13.99
C GLY A 68 34.46 -8.96 -13.86
N THR A 69 33.89 -8.83 -12.66
CA THR A 69 32.46 -9.08 -12.39
C THR A 69 31.56 -8.08 -13.13
N ALA A 70 31.95 -6.80 -13.19
CA ALA A 70 31.22 -5.81 -13.96
C ALA A 70 31.14 -6.15 -15.45
N ARG A 71 32.25 -6.61 -16.05
CA ARG A 71 32.28 -7.08 -17.45
C ARG A 71 31.44 -8.35 -17.66
N LEU A 72 31.51 -9.29 -16.70
CA LEU A 72 30.76 -10.54 -16.74
C LEU A 72 29.24 -10.32 -16.76
N ILE A 73 28.74 -9.39 -15.98
CA ILE A 73 27.29 -9.06 -15.92
C ILE A 73 26.79 -8.46 -17.23
N LEU A 74 27.66 -7.73 -17.95
CA LEU A 74 27.32 -7.13 -19.24
C LEU A 74 27.42 -8.12 -20.40
N LEU A 75 28.04 -9.29 -20.18
CA LEU A 75 28.13 -10.33 -21.20
C LEU A 75 26.75 -10.93 -21.47
N ASP A 76 26.50 -11.15 -22.75
CA ASP A 76 25.33 -11.89 -23.21
C ASP A 76 25.71 -13.37 -23.36
N PRO A 77 25.14 -14.32 -22.58
CA PRO A 77 25.44 -15.74 -22.69
C PRO A 77 25.11 -16.33 -24.08
N ASP A 78 24.13 -15.74 -24.78
CA ASP A 78 23.70 -16.22 -26.10
C ASP A 78 24.75 -15.96 -27.21
N ARG A 79 25.77 -15.15 -26.93
CA ARG A 79 26.94 -15.00 -27.82
C ARG A 79 27.84 -16.23 -27.86
N PHE A 80 27.66 -17.14 -26.91
CA PHE A 80 28.43 -18.39 -26.87
C PHE A 80 27.55 -19.53 -27.40
N PRO A 81 28.10 -20.39 -28.29
CA PRO A 81 27.33 -21.51 -28.82
C PRO A 81 26.86 -22.41 -27.67
N ALA A 82 25.59 -22.80 -27.72
CA ALA A 82 25.11 -23.86 -26.87
C ALA A 82 25.90 -25.14 -27.15
N ALA A 83 26.13 -25.97 -26.13
CA ALA A 83 26.62 -27.31 -26.39
C ALA A 83 25.61 -28.00 -27.32
N PRO A 84 26.07 -28.70 -28.37
CA PRO A 84 25.15 -29.47 -29.20
C PRO A 84 24.34 -30.38 -28.31
N ALA A 85 23.03 -30.32 -28.47
CA ALA A 85 22.14 -31.24 -27.76
C ALA A 85 22.47 -32.64 -28.23
N LEU A 86 22.79 -33.53 -27.32
CA LEU A 86 22.92 -34.94 -27.68
C LEU A 86 21.51 -35.43 -28.07
N PRO A 87 21.41 -36.22 -29.16
CA PRO A 87 20.11 -36.80 -29.52
C PRO A 87 19.64 -37.71 -28.37
N SER A 88 18.35 -37.83 -28.22
CA SER A 88 17.78 -38.85 -27.33
C SER A 88 18.17 -40.25 -27.80
N LEU A 89 18.13 -41.25 -26.89
CA LEU A 89 18.42 -42.63 -27.22
C LEU A 89 17.53 -43.11 -28.39
N ALA A 90 16.26 -42.74 -28.41
CA ALA A 90 15.33 -43.10 -29.49
C ALA A 90 15.71 -42.42 -30.82
N GLU A 91 16.07 -41.12 -30.82
CA GLU A 91 16.52 -40.41 -32.02
C GLU A 91 17.83 -40.96 -32.56
N PHE A 92 18.72 -41.37 -31.69
CA PHE A 92 19.98 -42.00 -32.02
C PHE A 92 19.72 -43.38 -32.62
N ALA A 93 18.89 -44.21 -31.98
CA ALA A 93 18.55 -45.54 -32.49
C ALA A 93 17.90 -45.48 -33.86
N ALA A 94 16.94 -44.53 -34.06
CA ALA A 94 16.33 -44.29 -35.36
C ALA A 94 17.34 -43.84 -36.42
N ALA A 95 18.26 -42.95 -36.06
CA ALA A 95 19.30 -42.45 -36.99
C ALA A 95 20.33 -43.49 -37.37
N GLN A 96 20.59 -44.47 -36.50
CA GLN A 96 21.58 -45.54 -36.70
C GLN A 96 20.94 -46.87 -37.18
N GLY A 97 19.59 -46.94 -37.30
CA GLY A 97 18.90 -48.16 -37.68
C GLY A 97 18.93 -49.25 -36.60
N LEU A 98 18.99 -48.84 -35.36
CA LEU A 98 19.07 -49.73 -34.17
C LEU A 98 17.72 -49.92 -33.50
N GLU A 99 16.62 -49.56 -34.16
CA GLU A 99 15.24 -49.60 -33.57
C GLU A 99 14.82 -51.04 -33.20
N ASP A 100 15.31 -52.04 -33.93
CA ASP A 100 15.00 -53.46 -33.69
C ASP A 100 15.97 -54.12 -32.68
N PHE A 101 16.97 -53.42 -32.18
CA PHE A 101 17.92 -53.94 -31.18
C PHE A 101 17.39 -53.71 -29.76
N SER A 102 17.87 -54.53 -28.84
CA SER A 102 17.48 -54.42 -27.43
C SER A 102 17.92 -53.06 -26.85
N GLU A 103 17.21 -52.54 -25.88
CA GLU A 103 17.50 -51.27 -25.22
C GLU A 103 18.94 -51.23 -24.67
N THR A 104 19.45 -52.37 -24.21
CA THR A 104 20.84 -52.51 -23.69
C THR A 104 21.85 -52.28 -24.83
N GLU A 105 21.64 -52.88 -25.98
CA GLU A 105 22.53 -52.70 -27.16
C GLU A 105 22.44 -51.28 -27.71
N GLN A 106 21.25 -50.66 -27.68
CA GLN A 106 21.07 -49.25 -28.05
C GLN A 106 21.85 -48.33 -27.10
N ILE A 107 21.81 -48.59 -25.80
CA ILE A 107 22.55 -47.84 -24.78
C ILE A 107 24.05 -48.01 -24.96
N GLU A 108 24.57 -49.25 -25.20
CA GLU A 108 25.97 -49.51 -25.43
C GLU A 108 26.48 -48.76 -26.71
N ALA A 109 25.72 -48.82 -27.81
CA ALA A 109 26.04 -48.10 -29.00
C ALA A 109 26.01 -46.58 -28.81
N TYR A 110 25.05 -46.07 -28.05
CA TYR A 110 24.93 -44.66 -27.69
C TYR A 110 26.11 -44.17 -26.85
N GLU A 111 26.49 -44.94 -25.82
CA GLU A 111 27.63 -44.66 -24.96
C GLU A 111 28.97 -44.73 -25.74
N ALA A 112 29.08 -45.65 -26.68
CA ALA A 112 30.23 -45.72 -27.57
C ALA A 112 30.34 -44.51 -28.52
N ALA A 113 29.19 -44.05 -29.04
CA ALA A 113 29.15 -42.86 -29.91
C ALA A 113 29.32 -41.55 -29.12
N TYR A 114 28.83 -41.53 -27.90
CA TYR A 114 28.89 -40.36 -27.00
C TYR A 114 29.52 -40.71 -25.64
N PRO A 115 30.83 -40.93 -25.57
CA PRO A 115 31.52 -41.38 -24.34
C PRO A 115 31.37 -40.45 -23.14
N ALA A 116 30.99 -39.19 -23.38
CA ALA A 116 30.70 -38.21 -22.35
C ALA A 116 29.31 -38.41 -21.71
N ALA A 117 28.37 -39.09 -22.37
CA ALA A 117 27.03 -39.38 -21.85
C ALA A 117 27.03 -40.60 -20.92
N GLY A 118 27.82 -41.62 -21.23
CA GLY A 118 27.89 -42.88 -20.45
C GLY A 118 28.61 -42.75 -19.10
N ARG A 119 29.36 -41.69 -18.84
CA ARG A 119 30.06 -41.48 -17.58
C ARG A 119 29.27 -40.64 -16.60
N GLY A 120 27.95 -40.80 -16.51
CA GLY A 120 27.14 -40.25 -15.42
C GLY A 120 27.39 -38.78 -15.10
N GLY A 121 27.65 -37.93 -16.09
CA GLY A 121 27.75 -36.48 -15.90
C GLY A 121 28.94 -35.95 -15.11
N GLN A 122 29.80 -36.78 -14.52
CA GLN A 122 30.87 -36.34 -13.59
C GLN A 122 32.21 -35.98 -14.24
N GLY A 123 32.35 -36.02 -15.57
CA GLY A 123 33.63 -35.72 -16.25
C GLY A 123 33.58 -34.80 -17.47
N ALA A 124 32.40 -34.43 -17.94
CA ALA A 124 32.29 -33.52 -19.08
C ALA A 124 32.56 -32.08 -18.62
N ARG A 125 33.62 -31.43 -19.15
CA ARG A 125 33.85 -29.99 -18.89
C ARG A 125 32.64 -29.21 -19.33
N PRO A 126 32.03 -28.38 -18.44
CA PRO A 126 30.88 -27.59 -18.81
C PRO A 126 31.19 -26.69 -20.01
N SER A 127 30.24 -26.53 -20.92
CA SER A 127 30.40 -25.66 -22.07
C SER A 127 30.78 -24.24 -21.62
N ARG A 128 31.45 -23.49 -22.52
CA ARG A 128 31.83 -22.10 -22.24
C ARG A 128 30.60 -21.24 -21.85
N ARG A 129 29.44 -21.49 -22.47
CA ARG A 129 28.16 -20.87 -22.14
C ARG A 129 27.73 -21.22 -20.72
N ALA A 130 27.74 -22.49 -20.33
CA ALA A 130 27.40 -22.93 -19.00
C ALA A 130 28.30 -22.31 -17.93
N GLN A 131 29.61 -22.23 -18.17
CA GLN A 131 30.55 -21.57 -17.25
C GLN A 131 30.28 -20.08 -17.10
N VAL A 132 29.89 -19.37 -18.18
CA VAL A 132 29.54 -17.95 -18.12
C VAL A 132 28.26 -17.77 -17.29
N ILE A 133 27.25 -18.59 -17.53
CA ILE A 133 25.99 -18.56 -16.78
C ILE A 133 26.24 -18.79 -15.28
N GLU A 134 26.97 -19.83 -14.92
CA GLU A 134 27.30 -20.15 -13.54
C GLU A 134 27.98 -18.98 -12.82
N ARG A 135 29.01 -18.43 -13.44
CA ARG A 135 29.73 -17.26 -12.89
C ARG A 135 28.83 -16.02 -12.81
N GLN A 136 27.91 -15.83 -13.75
CA GLN A 136 26.94 -14.75 -13.68
C GLN A 136 25.97 -14.95 -12.49
N LEU A 137 25.50 -16.16 -12.27
CA LEU A 137 24.62 -16.49 -11.12
C LEU A 137 25.33 -16.25 -9.79
N GLU A 138 26.60 -16.64 -9.66
CA GLU A 138 27.42 -16.34 -8.47
C GLU A 138 27.60 -14.84 -8.28
N ALA A 139 27.93 -14.11 -9.35
CA ALA A 139 28.08 -12.66 -9.32
C ALA A 139 26.79 -11.95 -8.90
N LEU A 140 25.64 -12.40 -9.40
CA LEU A 140 24.32 -11.86 -9.04
C LEU A 140 23.97 -12.15 -7.58
N ARG A 141 24.25 -13.34 -7.05
CA ARG A 141 24.05 -13.66 -5.63
C ARG A 141 24.92 -12.78 -4.73
N TRP A 142 26.20 -12.63 -5.09
CA TRP A 142 27.12 -11.78 -4.34
C TRP A 142 26.64 -10.31 -4.33
N LEU A 143 26.26 -9.76 -5.49
CA LEU A 143 25.75 -8.40 -5.59
C LEU A 143 24.42 -8.22 -4.83
N GLU A 144 23.53 -9.21 -4.86
CA GLU A 144 22.26 -9.15 -4.14
C GLU A 144 22.48 -8.95 -2.63
N ASN A 145 23.40 -9.71 -2.06
CA ASN A 145 23.74 -9.59 -0.63
C ASN A 145 24.40 -8.25 -0.29
N LEU A 146 25.02 -7.59 -1.25
CA LEU A 146 25.75 -6.35 -1.06
C LEU A 146 24.88 -5.10 -1.24
N VAL A 147 24.05 -5.07 -2.29
CA VAL A 147 23.36 -3.84 -2.73
C VAL A 147 21.85 -3.95 -2.76
N ALA A 148 21.26 -5.12 -2.60
CA ALA A 148 19.81 -5.22 -2.50
C ALA A 148 19.33 -4.51 -1.26
N GLN A 149 18.35 -3.61 -1.45
CA GLN A 149 17.74 -2.88 -0.37
C GLN A 149 16.33 -3.38 -0.14
N ASP A 150 15.93 -3.43 1.12
CA ASP A 150 14.54 -3.65 1.50
C ASP A 150 13.84 -2.28 1.66
N PRO A 151 12.55 -2.17 1.29
CA PRO A 151 11.82 -0.92 1.38
C PRO A 151 11.61 -0.51 2.84
N ARG A 152 11.70 0.80 3.09
CA ARG A 152 11.45 1.41 4.40
C ARG A 152 10.25 2.36 4.31
N PRO A 153 9.47 2.55 5.38
CA PRO A 153 8.30 3.43 5.39
C PRO A 153 8.56 4.85 4.90
N GLY A 154 9.71 5.42 5.29
CA GLY A 154 10.12 6.78 4.92
C GLY A 154 10.70 6.93 3.52
N ASP A 155 10.89 5.83 2.79
CA ASP A 155 11.42 5.91 1.42
C ASP A 155 10.44 6.64 0.50
N SER A 156 10.99 7.42 -0.44
CA SER A 156 10.21 8.03 -1.50
C SER A 156 9.60 6.95 -2.41
N VAL A 157 8.37 7.15 -2.85
CA VAL A 157 7.72 6.28 -3.85
C VAL A 157 8.51 6.23 -5.16
N SER A 158 9.26 7.28 -5.53
CA SER A 158 10.10 7.33 -6.72
C SER A 158 11.32 6.42 -6.65
N ALA A 159 11.73 5.99 -5.46
CA ALA A 159 12.82 5.03 -5.30
C ALA A 159 12.42 3.59 -5.67
N TRP A 160 11.13 3.26 -5.60
CA TRP A 160 10.63 1.90 -5.70
C TRP A 160 9.65 1.64 -6.84
N LEU A 161 8.90 2.68 -7.25
CA LEU A 161 7.87 2.55 -8.27
C LEU A 161 8.36 3.12 -9.61
N ASN A 162 7.72 2.70 -10.68
CA ASN A 162 7.96 3.26 -12.01
C ASN A 162 7.89 4.80 -11.97
N PRO A 163 8.85 5.52 -12.56
CA PRO A 163 8.93 6.99 -12.47
C PRO A 163 7.64 7.72 -12.86
N SER A 164 6.91 7.21 -13.86
CA SER A 164 5.65 7.84 -14.30
C SER A 164 4.53 7.68 -13.26
N VAL A 165 4.50 6.57 -12.53
CA VAL A 165 3.55 6.30 -11.46
C VAL A 165 3.93 7.09 -10.22
N ALA A 166 5.19 7.07 -9.84
CA ALA A 166 5.72 7.80 -8.70
C ALA A 166 5.41 9.31 -8.80
N ALA A 167 5.69 9.93 -9.96
CA ALA A 167 5.39 11.34 -10.19
C ALA A 167 3.89 11.69 -10.07
N ARG A 168 2.99 10.74 -10.33
CA ARG A 168 1.54 10.92 -10.15
C ARG A 168 1.14 10.83 -8.70
N LEU A 169 1.72 9.89 -7.95
CA LEU A 169 1.52 9.74 -6.52
C LEU A 169 2.03 10.98 -5.76
N GLU A 170 3.23 11.45 -6.08
CA GLU A 170 3.81 12.67 -5.48
C GLU A 170 2.93 13.90 -5.73
N ARG A 171 2.41 14.08 -6.96
CA ARG A 171 1.45 15.16 -7.28
C ARG A 171 0.12 15.02 -6.54
N ALA A 172 -0.27 13.80 -6.18
CA ALA A 172 -1.46 13.52 -5.38
C ALA A 172 -1.20 13.60 -3.86
N GLY A 173 -0.04 14.14 -3.44
CA GLY A 173 0.32 14.29 -2.03
C GLY A 173 0.78 13.00 -1.35
N VAL A 174 1.27 12.02 -2.11
CA VAL A 174 1.74 10.72 -1.62
C VAL A 174 3.23 10.54 -1.95
N PRO A 175 4.14 11.23 -1.24
CA PRO A 175 5.58 11.20 -1.56
C PRO A 175 6.32 9.99 -1.02
N THR A 176 5.83 9.32 0.01
CA THR A 176 6.52 8.21 0.71
C THR A 176 5.71 6.92 0.69
N LEU A 177 6.38 5.79 0.99
CA LEU A 177 5.71 4.49 1.10
C LEU A 177 4.75 4.44 2.29
N SER A 178 5.06 5.10 3.41
CA SER A 178 4.13 5.22 4.54
C SER A 178 2.87 5.98 4.14
N ALA A 179 3.02 7.15 3.49
CA ALA A 179 1.88 7.92 3.00
C ALA A 179 1.02 7.13 1.99
N LEU A 180 1.66 6.26 1.19
CA LEU A 180 0.95 5.38 0.27
C LEU A 180 0.14 4.32 1.03
N VAL A 181 0.71 3.68 2.04
CA VAL A 181 0.01 2.70 2.89
C VAL A 181 -1.13 3.37 3.67
N ASP A 182 -0.89 4.57 4.23
CA ASP A 182 -1.92 5.35 4.92
C ASP A 182 -3.09 5.67 3.98
N ARG A 183 -2.79 6.08 2.74
CA ARG A 183 -3.82 6.31 1.73
C ARG A 183 -4.59 5.04 1.38
N VAL A 184 -3.89 3.93 1.16
CA VAL A 184 -4.50 2.63 0.85
C VAL A 184 -5.42 2.18 1.98
N ASN A 185 -4.94 2.20 3.21
CA ASN A 185 -5.73 1.84 4.38
C ASN A 185 -6.83 2.86 4.70
N GLY A 186 -6.60 4.14 4.41
CA GLY A 186 -7.57 5.19 4.69
C GLY A 186 -8.76 5.18 3.74
N ILE A 187 -8.56 4.85 2.47
CA ILE A 187 -9.60 4.89 1.43
C ILE A 187 -10.14 3.49 1.10
N GLY A 188 -9.33 2.44 1.27
CA GLY A 188 -9.71 1.05 0.97
C GLY A 188 -9.49 0.68 -0.50
N ALA A 189 -10.21 -0.34 -0.99
CA ALA A 189 -9.97 -0.97 -2.29
C ALA A 189 -9.91 -0.01 -3.50
N ARG A 190 -10.58 1.13 -3.42
CA ARG A 190 -10.60 2.14 -4.50
C ARG A 190 -9.68 3.35 -4.21
N TRP A 191 -8.60 3.17 -3.47
CA TRP A 191 -7.66 4.21 -3.07
C TRP A 191 -7.09 5.05 -4.24
N TRP A 192 -7.03 4.46 -5.41
CA TRP A 192 -6.44 5.03 -6.63
C TRP A 192 -7.36 6.02 -7.38
N VAL A 193 -8.67 6.03 -7.13
CA VAL A 193 -9.67 6.82 -7.89
C VAL A 193 -9.34 8.31 -7.92
N HIS A 194 -8.74 8.84 -6.85
CA HIS A 194 -8.33 10.24 -6.77
C HIS A 194 -6.85 10.47 -7.12
N VAL A 195 -6.21 9.52 -7.82
CA VAL A 195 -4.84 9.66 -8.34
C VAL A 195 -4.89 9.67 -9.87
N PRO A 196 -4.83 10.85 -10.52
CA PRO A 196 -4.97 10.95 -11.97
C PRO A 196 -3.97 10.06 -12.71
N GLY A 197 -4.47 9.21 -13.61
CA GLY A 197 -3.66 8.33 -14.44
C GLY A 197 -3.11 7.08 -13.75
N VAL A 198 -3.54 6.78 -12.53
CA VAL A 198 -3.41 5.46 -11.92
C VAL A 198 -4.76 4.77 -12.04
N GLY A 199 -4.84 3.75 -12.89
CA GLY A 199 -6.04 2.92 -13.06
C GLY A 199 -5.98 1.66 -12.17
N GLU A 200 -7.06 0.89 -12.19
CA GLU A 200 -7.25 -0.32 -11.37
C GLU A 200 -6.09 -1.32 -11.49
N LEU A 201 -5.64 -1.63 -12.71
CA LEU A 201 -4.56 -2.59 -12.95
C LEU A 201 -3.22 -2.13 -12.31
N LYS A 202 -2.89 -0.85 -12.42
CA LYS A 202 -1.68 -0.31 -11.79
C LYS A 202 -1.81 -0.30 -10.27
N ALA A 203 -2.98 0.05 -9.77
CA ALA A 203 -3.27 0.05 -8.34
C ALA A 203 -3.19 -1.36 -7.74
N ALA A 204 -3.71 -2.38 -8.42
CA ALA A 204 -3.61 -3.77 -8.00
C ALA A 204 -2.13 -4.22 -7.90
N ARG A 205 -1.30 -3.92 -8.90
CA ARG A 205 0.14 -4.24 -8.88
C ARG A 205 0.89 -3.58 -7.72
N ILE A 206 0.57 -2.31 -7.45
CA ILE A 206 1.15 -1.58 -6.31
C ILE A 206 0.72 -2.25 -5.00
N LEU A 207 -0.55 -2.63 -4.90
CA LEU A 207 -1.08 -3.29 -3.72
C LEU A 207 -0.46 -4.66 -3.49
N ASP A 208 -0.30 -5.47 -4.55
CA ASP A 208 0.40 -6.76 -4.50
C ASP A 208 1.84 -6.60 -4.02
N TRP A 209 2.54 -5.58 -4.52
CA TRP A 209 3.90 -5.28 -4.10
C TRP A 209 3.97 -4.82 -2.63
N LEU A 210 3.06 -3.97 -2.18
CA LEU A 210 2.96 -3.55 -0.78
C LEU A 210 2.70 -4.75 0.13
N CYS A 211 1.79 -5.65 -0.26
CA CYS A 211 1.49 -6.88 0.47
C CYS A 211 2.71 -7.80 0.59
N ALA A 212 3.46 -7.96 -0.50
CA ALA A 212 4.69 -8.77 -0.51
C ALA A 212 5.80 -8.20 0.39
N ASN A 213 5.79 -6.87 0.61
CA ASN A 213 6.82 -6.17 1.38
C ASN A 213 6.35 -5.71 2.78
N GLN A 214 5.18 -6.14 3.27
CA GLN A 214 4.64 -5.71 4.56
C GLN A 214 5.61 -5.92 5.73
N GLN A 215 6.32 -7.03 5.73
CA GLN A 215 7.29 -7.37 6.79
C GLN A 215 8.47 -6.38 6.80
N ALA A 216 9.04 -6.08 5.63
CA ALA A 216 10.15 -5.14 5.51
C ALA A 216 9.73 -3.70 5.84
N LEU A 217 8.51 -3.32 5.44
CA LEU A 217 7.93 -2.02 5.72
C LEU A 217 7.52 -1.86 7.19
N GLY A 218 7.29 -2.97 7.94
CA GLY A 218 6.69 -2.90 9.27
C GLY A 218 5.27 -2.33 9.27
N LEU A 219 4.59 -2.30 8.11
CA LEU A 219 3.26 -1.74 7.90
C LEU A 219 2.31 -2.82 7.41
N ARG A 220 1.05 -2.75 7.82
CA ARG A 220 0.01 -3.71 7.41
C ARG A 220 -0.96 -3.09 6.43
N ILE A 221 -1.34 -3.87 5.43
CA ILE A 221 -2.45 -3.56 4.53
C ILE A 221 -3.71 -4.22 5.09
N GLY A 222 -4.72 -3.41 5.36
CA GLY A 222 -5.99 -3.88 5.89
C GLY A 222 -6.80 -4.67 4.85
N SER A 223 -7.59 -5.64 5.30
CA SER A 223 -8.46 -6.45 4.40
C SER A 223 -9.44 -5.62 3.57
N HIS A 224 -9.84 -4.46 4.08
CA HIS A 224 -10.71 -3.49 3.40
C HIS A 224 -10.03 -2.78 2.22
N ALA A 225 -8.70 -2.86 2.12
CA ALA A 225 -7.95 -2.38 0.97
C ALA A 225 -7.85 -3.45 -0.14
N LEU A 226 -7.96 -4.73 0.23
CA LEU A 226 -7.83 -5.86 -0.68
C LEU A 226 -9.16 -6.27 -1.33
N LYS A 227 -10.29 -5.95 -0.69
CA LYS A 227 -11.63 -6.36 -1.13
C LYS A 227 -12.54 -5.17 -1.33
N PRO A 228 -13.43 -5.20 -2.35
CA PRO A 228 -14.49 -4.21 -2.47
C PRO A 228 -15.36 -4.16 -1.22
N ARG A 229 -15.86 -2.96 -0.87
CA ARG A 229 -16.68 -2.74 0.33
C ARG A 229 -17.89 -3.70 0.44
N ALA A 230 -18.52 -4.00 -0.68
CA ALA A 230 -19.67 -4.91 -0.74
C ALA A 230 -19.35 -6.37 -0.30
N GLN A 231 -18.07 -6.74 -0.31
CA GLN A 231 -17.58 -8.07 0.10
C GLN A 231 -17.07 -8.11 1.54
N LEU A 232 -17.15 -6.99 2.26
CA LEU A 232 -16.67 -6.88 3.63
C LEU A 232 -17.84 -6.95 4.61
N ALA A 233 -17.70 -7.76 5.65
CA ALA A 233 -18.64 -7.78 6.75
C ALA A 233 -18.63 -6.42 7.48
N PRO A 234 -19.80 -5.93 7.99
CA PRO A 234 -19.87 -4.69 8.74
C PRO A 234 -18.89 -4.60 9.92
N LEU A 235 -18.67 -5.71 10.61
CA LEU A 235 -17.71 -5.81 11.72
C LEU A 235 -16.27 -5.57 11.27
N ALA A 236 -15.88 -6.03 10.07
CA ALA A 236 -14.54 -5.81 9.52
C ALA A 236 -14.31 -4.32 9.23
N LEU A 237 -15.30 -3.61 8.69
CA LEU A 237 -15.23 -2.15 8.49
C LEU A 237 -15.24 -1.40 9.83
N ALA A 238 -16.05 -1.85 10.79
CA ALA A 238 -16.10 -1.24 12.11
C ALA A 238 -14.77 -1.34 12.86
N ALA A 239 -13.99 -2.38 12.62
CA ALA A 239 -12.69 -2.59 13.26
C ALA A 239 -11.54 -1.73 12.66
N VAL A 240 -11.72 -1.10 11.49
CA VAL A 240 -10.67 -0.28 10.83
C VAL A 240 -10.29 0.92 11.67
N VAL A 241 -11.28 1.60 12.27
CA VAL A 241 -11.05 2.68 13.23
C VAL A 241 -11.43 2.17 14.61
N PRO A 242 -10.47 1.99 15.52
CA PRO A 242 -10.76 1.54 16.88
C PRO A 242 -11.52 2.62 17.65
N THR A 243 -12.26 2.20 18.67
CA THR A 243 -12.82 3.13 19.66
C THR A 243 -11.71 3.70 20.52
N GLY A 244 -11.80 4.96 20.91
CA GLY A 244 -10.82 5.59 21.79
C GLY A 244 -10.99 7.10 21.92
N THR A 245 -10.20 7.68 22.79
CA THR A 245 -10.11 9.13 23.00
C THR A 245 -9.13 9.73 22.01
N ALA A 246 -9.52 9.76 20.75
CA ALA A 246 -8.71 10.28 19.63
C ALA A 246 -9.63 11.02 18.64
N LEU A 247 -9.06 11.51 17.54
CA LEU A 247 -9.84 12.15 16.47
C LEU A 247 -10.54 11.07 15.63
N VAL A 248 -11.64 10.55 16.15
CA VAL A 248 -12.47 9.50 15.57
C VAL A 248 -13.94 9.96 15.50
N PRO A 249 -14.78 9.35 14.65
CA PRO A 249 -16.21 9.67 14.58
C PRO A 249 -16.93 9.47 15.92
N TYR A 250 -17.99 10.20 16.12
CA TYR A 250 -18.81 10.19 17.36
C TYR A 250 -19.11 8.77 17.88
N GLU A 251 -19.50 7.84 17.02
CA GLU A 251 -19.81 6.46 17.39
C GLU A 251 -18.59 5.63 17.84
N LYS A 252 -17.39 6.16 17.69
CA LYS A 252 -16.12 5.55 18.11
C LYS A 252 -15.41 6.32 19.21
N PHE A 253 -15.92 7.50 19.50
CA PHE A 253 -15.31 8.40 20.47
C PHE A 253 -15.65 7.97 21.90
N VAL A 254 -14.60 7.79 22.71
CA VAL A 254 -14.72 7.47 24.14
C VAL A 254 -14.32 8.71 24.91
N LEU A 255 -15.26 9.23 25.73
CA LEU A 255 -14.98 10.35 26.61
C LEU A 255 -14.01 9.94 27.71
N PRO A 256 -12.99 10.77 28.03
CA PRO A 256 -12.22 10.63 29.26
C PRO A 256 -13.15 10.80 30.48
N ALA A 257 -12.93 10.03 31.51
CA ALA A 257 -13.80 10.04 32.70
C ALA A 257 -13.84 11.42 33.41
N ASP A 258 -12.74 12.17 33.31
CA ASP A 258 -12.60 13.53 33.86
C ASP A 258 -13.26 14.62 32.99
N LEU A 259 -13.63 14.29 31.76
CA LEU A 259 -14.22 15.20 30.75
C LEU A 259 -15.57 14.68 30.21
N ASP A 260 -16.17 13.70 30.87
CA ASP A 260 -17.40 13.05 30.39
C ASP A 260 -18.66 13.88 30.60
N GLY A 261 -18.58 14.95 31.41
CA GLY A 261 -19.70 15.84 31.70
C GLY A 261 -20.66 15.34 32.77
N SER A 262 -20.36 14.21 33.41
CA SER A 262 -21.20 13.74 34.55
C SER A 262 -21.25 14.75 35.71
N ALA A 263 -20.16 15.52 35.88
CA ALA A 263 -20.01 16.63 36.83
C ALA A 263 -19.93 18.00 36.14
N GLY A 264 -20.50 18.16 34.94
CA GLY A 264 -20.46 19.41 34.17
C GLY A 264 -21.11 20.59 34.94
N THR A 265 -20.48 21.77 34.85
CA THR A 265 -20.93 22.97 35.61
C THR A 265 -22.31 23.47 35.21
N ASN A 266 -22.71 23.25 33.96
CA ASN A 266 -24.01 23.66 33.42
C ASN A 266 -25.04 22.52 33.44
N ARG A 267 -24.66 21.36 34.00
CA ARG A 267 -25.56 20.21 34.08
C ARG A 267 -26.61 20.43 35.19
N ALA A 268 -27.87 20.27 34.82
CA ALA A 268 -28.94 20.29 35.80
C ALA A 268 -28.80 19.15 36.82
N PRO A 269 -29.22 19.35 38.09
CA PRO A 269 -29.31 18.26 39.06
C PRO A 269 -30.15 17.10 38.50
N ARG A 270 -29.79 15.87 38.85
CA ARG A 270 -30.37 14.64 38.26
C ARG A 270 -31.92 14.62 38.38
N GLU A 271 -32.46 15.19 39.44
CA GLU A 271 -33.89 15.29 39.70
C GLU A 271 -34.61 16.24 38.74
N ARG A 272 -33.89 17.16 38.09
CA ARG A 272 -34.38 18.13 37.11
C ARG A 272 -33.97 17.85 35.70
N CYS A 273 -33.19 16.76 35.48
CA CYS A 273 -32.68 16.42 34.16
C CYS A 273 -33.80 15.79 33.33
N LEU A 274 -34.16 16.42 32.21
CA LEU A 274 -35.17 15.90 31.30
C LEU A 274 -34.64 14.75 30.43
N LEU A 275 -33.32 14.66 30.27
CA LEU A 275 -32.66 13.59 29.49
C LEU A 275 -32.13 12.50 30.42
N MET A 276 -32.47 11.26 30.13
CA MET A 276 -31.91 10.07 30.80
C MET A 276 -30.51 9.77 30.24
N ALA A 277 -29.53 10.60 30.64
CA ALA A 277 -28.15 10.48 30.17
C ALA A 277 -27.17 10.62 31.35
N ALA A 278 -26.18 9.73 31.43
CA ALA A 278 -25.18 9.77 32.49
C ALA A 278 -24.04 10.75 32.19
N ASN A 279 -23.78 11.00 30.92
CA ASN A 279 -22.66 11.82 30.42
C ASN A 279 -23.06 12.59 29.16
N ASP A 280 -22.16 13.48 28.68
CA ASP A 280 -22.40 14.34 27.52
C ASP A 280 -22.57 13.53 26.21
N HIS A 281 -21.85 12.41 26.05
CA HIS A 281 -22.01 11.55 24.88
C HIS A 281 -23.41 10.91 24.84
N GLU A 282 -23.89 10.39 25.95
CA GLU A 282 -25.24 9.83 26.04
C GLU A 282 -26.31 10.91 25.84
N ALA A 283 -26.09 12.13 26.36
CA ALA A 283 -26.99 13.26 26.16
C ALA A 283 -27.14 13.62 24.68
N ILE A 284 -26.04 13.73 23.95
CA ILE A 284 -26.07 13.92 22.48
C ILE A 284 -26.81 12.76 21.79
N GLY A 285 -26.57 11.52 22.21
CA GLY A 285 -27.24 10.33 21.66
C GLY A 285 -28.76 10.38 21.87
N ALA A 286 -29.19 10.70 23.09
CA ALA A 286 -30.61 10.85 23.44
C ALA A 286 -31.27 11.99 22.64
N TRP A 287 -30.62 13.17 22.57
CA TRP A 287 -31.09 14.30 21.78
C TRP A 287 -31.22 13.97 20.29
N LEU A 288 -30.23 13.32 19.69
CA LEU A 288 -30.29 12.87 18.27
C LEU A 288 -31.43 11.87 18.04
N SER A 289 -31.69 11.00 19.01
CA SER A 289 -32.79 10.02 18.94
C SER A 289 -34.18 10.65 19.05
N ALA A 290 -34.29 11.77 19.78
CA ALA A 290 -35.56 12.53 19.91
C ALA A 290 -35.94 13.28 18.63
N LYS A 291 -34.96 13.57 17.75
CA LYS A 291 -35.27 14.13 16.40
C LYS A 291 -35.88 13.02 15.55
N ARG A 292 -36.97 13.30 14.84
CA ARG A 292 -37.77 12.29 14.09
C ARG A 292 -36.92 11.28 13.38
N PRO A 293 -37.06 9.97 13.62
CA PRO A 293 -36.39 8.94 12.84
C PRO A 293 -36.84 9.03 11.38
N GLY A 294 -35.94 8.79 10.46
CA GLY A 294 -36.30 8.63 9.06
C GLY A 294 -37.20 7.39 8.86
N ASP A 295 -38.12 7.46 7.92
CA ASP A 295 -39.11 6.41 7.60
C ASP A 295 -38.52 5.12 6.98
N GLY A 296 -37.26 4.82 7.17
CA GLY A 296 -36.59 3.66 6.56
C GLY A 296 -35.55 3.02 7.45
N GLY A 297 -35.91 1.93 8.08
CA GLY A 297 -35.04 0.80 8.44
C GLY A 297 -33.66 1.10 9.05
N GLY A 298 -33.56 1.92 10.09
CA GLY A 298 -32.30 2.07 10.87
C GLY A 298 -31.29 3.08 10.35
N GLU A 299 -31.48 3.72 9.21
CA GLU A 299 -30.62 4.79 8.74
C GLU A 299 -31.02 6.16 9.29
N LEU A 300 -30.02 6.98 9.67
CA LEU A 300 -30.25 8.35 10.13
C LEU A 300 -30.86 9.21 9.01
N SER A 301 -31.87 10.01 9.34
CA SER A 301 -32.41 11.02 8.42
C SER A 301 -31.34 12.07 8.03
N ALA A 302 -31.59 12.84 6.97
CA ALA A 302 -30.71 13.92 6.57
C ALA A 302 -30.48 14.94 7.69
N THR A 303 -31.57 15.26 8.42
CA THR A 303 -31.56 16.16 9.59
C THR A 303 -30.72 15.60 10.72
N GLN A 304 -30.89 14.33 11.08
CA GLN A 304 -30.10 13.69 12.12
C GLN A 304 -28.61 13.61 11.74
N ARG A 305 -28.29 13.35 10.47
CA ARG A 305 -26.89 13.39 9.99
C ARG A 305 -26.28 14.77 10.12
N SER A 306 -27.04 15.83 9.81
CA SER A 306 -26.58 17.21 9.94
C SER A 306 -26.34 17.57 11.42
N TYR A 307 -27.30 17.30 12.29
CA TYR A 307 -27.16 17.56 13.72
C TYR A 307 -26.03 16.75 14.36
N ARG A 308 -25.90 15.47 14.01
CA ARG A 308 -24.78 14.64 14.47
C ARG A 308 -23.44 15.22 14.08
N LYS A 309 -23.31 15.72 12.84
CA LYS A 309 -22.06 16.32 12.34
C LYS A 309 -21.65 17.53 13.18
N GLU A 310 -22.60 18.40 13.53
CA GLU A 310 -22.31 19.60 14.31
C GLU A 310 -22.04 19.27 15.79
N ALA A 311 -22.84 18.40 16.41
CA ALA A 311 -22.62 17.95 17.77
C ALA A 311 -21.26 17.21 17.93
N GLU A 312 -20.92 16.39 16.95
CA GLU A 312 -19.62 15.71 16.88
C GLU A 312 -18.44 16.69 16.83
N ARG A 313 -18.53 17.72 16.00
CA ARG A 313 -17.50 18.77 15.90
C ARG A 313 -17.27 19.47 17.22
N LEU A 314 -18.37 19.86 17.85
CA LEU A 314 -18.33 20.55 19.14
C LEU A 314 -17.75 19.65 20.23
N LEU A 315 -18.23 18.40 20.35
CA LEU A 315 -17.75 17.45 21.35
C LEU A 315 -16.25 17.19 21.21
N LEU A 316 -15.81 16.92 19.97
CA LEU A 316 -14.38 16.68 19.69
C LEU A 316 -13.53 17.92 19.98
N TRP A 317 -14.02 19.12 19.66
CA TRP A 317 -13.32 20.37 19.98
C TRP A 317 -13.27 20.61 21.49
N ALA A 318 -14.39 20.48 22.20
CA ALA A 318 -14.45 20.67 23.65
C ALA A 318 -13.45 19.75 24.39
N VAL A 319 -13.46 18.47 24.06
CA VAL A 319 -12.65 17.48 24.77
C VAL A 319 -11.18 17.50 24.31
N LEU A 320 -10.91 17.56 23.00
CA LEU A 320 -9.55 17.40 22.47
C LEU A 320 -8.77 18.71 22.44
N GLU A 321 -9.43 19.86 22.20
CA GLU A 321 -8.77 21.17 22.12
C GLU A 321 -8.86 21.95 23.44
N ARG A 322 -10.08 22.06 23.99
CA ARG A 322 -10.31 22.86 25.18
C ARG A 322 -10.08 22.10 26.49
N ARG A 323 -10.01 20.76 26.43
CA ARG A 323 -9.90 19.91 27.62
C ARG A 323 -11.00 20.21 28.64
N LYS A 324 -12.24 20.41 28.16
CA LYS A 324 -13.44 20.65 28.96
C LYS A 324 -14.54 19.68 28.57
N ALA A 325 -15.38 19.31 29.52
CA ALA A 325 -16.64 18.66 29.25
C ALA A 325 -17.57 19.60 28.45
N LEU A 326 -18.40 19.03 27.56
CA LEU A 326 -19.33 19.81 26.75
C LEU A 326 -20.29 20.61 27.65
N SER A 327 -20.83 19.97 28.70
CA SER A 327 -21.69 20.58 29.74
C SER A 327 -20.96 21.56 30.67
N SER A 328 -19.69 21.85 30.47
CA SER A 328 -18.92 22.87 31.18
C SER A 328 -18.45 24.02 30.30
N LEU A 329 -18.91 24.08 29.04
CA LEU A 329 -18.59 25.18 28.14
C LEU A 329 -19.27 26.48 28.58
N THR A 330 -18.57 27.59 28.36
CA THR A 330 -19.03 28.96 28.70
C THR A 330 -19.29 29.75 27.41
N ALA A 331 -19.90 30.94 27.53
CA ALA A 331 -20.09 31.85 26.41
C ALA A 331 -18.77 32.27 25.74
N LEU A 332 -17.67 32.35 26.48
CA LEU A 332 -16.33 32.60 25.93
C LEU A 332 -15.87 31.40 25.10
N ASP A 333 -16.07 30.19 25.56
CA ASP A 333 -15.77 28.98 24.80
C ASP A 333 -16.56 28.93 23.47
N ALA A 334 -17.79 29.42 23.45
CA ALA A 334 -18.60 29.50 22.23
C ALA A 334 -17.99 30.47 21.19
N THR A 335 -17.41 31.60 21.67
CA THR A 335 -16.67 32.52 20.79
C THR A 335 -15.42 31.87 20.24
N ASP A 336 -14.62 31.22 21.07
CA ASP A 336 -13.41 30.51 20.65
C ASP A 336 -13.73 29.37 19.65
N TYR A 337 -14.85 28.67 19.85
CA TYR A 337 -15.30 27.63 18.92
C TYR A 337 -15.70 28.22 17.57
N ARG A 338 -16.40 29.36 17.56
CA ARG A 338 -16.73 30.06 16.30
C ARG A 338 -15.46 30.41 15.51
N ASP A 339 -14.44 30.94 16.19
CA ASP A 339 -13.19 31.31 15.57
C ASP A 339 -12.43 30.06 15.07
N PHE A 340 -12.46 28.96 15.84
CA PHE A 340 -11.95 27.66 15.39
C PHE A 340 -12.67 27.13 14.11
N LEU A 341 -13.98 27.34 13.97
CA LEU A 341 -14.73 26.93 12.79
C LEU A 341 -14.36 27.76 11.55
N LEU A 342 -13.95 29.02 11.75
CA LEU A 342 -13.50 29.91 10.67
C LEU A 342 -12.08 29.61 10.20
N ASP A 343 -11.22 29.16 11.09
CA ASP A 343 -9.80 28.80 10.77
C ASP A 343 -9.37 27.52 11.50
N PRO A 344 -9.91 26.35 11.09
CA PRO A 344 -9.56 25.09 11.73
C PRO A 344 -8.15 24.66 11.38
N PRO A 345 -7.37 24.12 12.34
CA PRO A 345 -6.04 23.58 12.09
C PRO A 345 -6.06 22.48 11.00
N ALA A 346 -5.02 22.43 10.17
CA ALA A 346 -4.93 21.45 9.07
C ALA A 346 -5.13 20.00 9.51
N GLY A 347 -4.67 19.64 10.72
CA GLY A 347 -4.86 18.29 11.30
C GLY A 347 -6.33 17.93 11.60
N ARG A 348 -7.24 18.92 11.65
CA ARG A 348 -8.69 18.75 11.86
C ARG A 348 -9.48 18.70 10.57
N CYS A 349 -8.83 18.98 9.44
CA CYS A 349 -9.42 19.00 8.12
C CYS A 349 -9.05 17.74 7.34
N GLY A 350 -10.01 17.22 6.59
CA GLY A 350 -9.82 16.05 5.74
C GLY A 350 -10.66 16.13 4.47
N ALA A 351 -10.30 15.34 3.48
CA ALA A 351 -11.04 15.34 2.23
C ALA A 351 -12.45 14.73 2.42
N ARG A 352 -13.45 15.34 1.78
CA ARG A 352 -14.86 14.93 1.88
C ARG A 352 -15.15 13.47 1.56
N HIS A 353 -14.33 12.87 0.71
CA HIS A 353 -14.50 11.47 0.32
C HIS A 353 -14.06 10.44 1.37
N HIS A 354 -13.38 10.87 2.45
CA HIS A 354 -12.98 9.97 3.51
C HIS A 354 -14.20 9.53 4.33
N GLN A 355 -14.46 8.24 4.28
CA GLN A 355 -15.61 7.64 4.98
C GLN A 355 -15.38 7.60 6.49
N ARG A 356 -16.45 7.53 7.28
CA ARG A 356 -16.37 7.48 8.77
C ARG A 356 -15.59 6.27 9.33
N TRP A 357 -15.47 5.21 8.59
CA TRP A 357 -14.64 4.05 8.94
C TRP A 357 -13.14 4.23 8.58
N SER A 358 -12.78 5.32 7.93
CA SER A 358 -11.40 5.58 7.49
C SER A 358 -10.57 6.23 8.59
N PRO A 359 -9.32 5.81 8.83
CA PRO A 359 -8.37 6.52 9.70
C PRO A 359 -8.05 7.95 9.23
N LEU A 360 -8.29 8.25 7.96
CA LEU A 360 -8.12 9.60 7.37
C LEU A 360 -9.35 10.49 7.55
N TRP A 361 -10.43 9.97 8.16
CA TRP A 361 -11.60 10.78 8.43
C TRP A 361 -11.25 11.94 9.36
N ARG A 362 -11.85 13.10 9.08
CA ARG A 362 -11.73 14.31 9.90
C ARG A 362 -13.10 14.97 9.99
N PRO A 363 -13.40 15.69 11.10
CA PRO A 363 -14.71 16.30 11.30
C PRO A 363 -14.97 17.49 10.37
N MET A 364 -13.93 18.08 9.80
CA MET A 364 -14.02 19.26 8.96
C MET A 364 -13.41 19.01 7.57
N GLU A 365 -13.89 19.73 6.56
CA GLU A 365 -13.35 19.75 5.20
C GLU A 365 -12.44 20.98 4.98
N GLY A 366 -12.51 21.95 5.87
CA GLY A 366 -11.83 23.25 5.85
C GLY A 366 -12.61 24.31 6.60
N PRO A 367 -12.25 25.59 6.50
CA PRO A 367 -12.97 26.72 7.05
C PRO A 367 -14.46 26.72 6.64
N LEU A 368 -15.35 27.02 7.57
CA LEU A 368 -16.79 27.07 7.28
C LEU A 368 -17.14 28.37 6.55
N ALA A 369 -17.96 28.24 5.51
CA ALA A 369 -18.59 29.38 4.89
C ALA A 369 -19.56 30.08 5.88
N PRO A 370 -19.84 31.41 5.72
CA PRO A 370 -20.69 32.15 6.65
C PRO A 370 -22.10 31.56 6.85
N SER A 371 -22.68 30.93 5.81
CA SER A 371 -23.97 30.25 5.91
C SER A 371 -23.92 28.99 6.75
N ALA A 372 -22.88 28.16 6.58
CA ALA A 372 -22.66 26.96 7.36
C ALA A 372 -22.29 27.29 8.81
N LEU A 373 -21.55 28.37 9.04
CA LEU A 373 -21.24 28.87 10.37
C LEU A 373 -22.50 29.28 11.12
N ARG A 374 -23.41 30.04 10.48
CA ARG A 374 -24.72 30.39 11.09
C ARG A 374 -25.52 29.13 11.46
N GLN A 375 -25.55 28.13 10.60
CA GLN A 375 -26.24 26.87 10.87
C GLN A 375 -25.61 26.11 12.05
N ALA A 376 -24.27 26.09 12.15
CA ALA A 376 -23.57 25.51 13.29
C ALA A 376 -23.88 26.26 14.59
N CYS A 377 -23.95 27.60 14.56
CA CYS A 377 -24.26 28.44 15.71
C CYS A 377 -25.73 28.32 16.13
N LEU A 378 -26.68 28.15 15.23
CA LEU A 378 -28.11 27.98 15.57
C LEU A 378 -28.39 26.74 16.42
N LEU A 379 -27.56 25.71 16.33
CA LEU A 379 -27.63 24.53 17.18
C LEU A 379 -27.41 24.85 18.67
N TYR A 380 -26.68 25.95 18.99
CA TYR A 380 -26.49 26.38 20.38
C TYR A 380 -27.61 27.28 20.90
N THR A 381 -28.30 27.95 20.00
CA THR A 381 -29.25 28.99 20.37
C THR A 381 -30.68 28.52 20.32
N SER A 382 -31.02 27.50 19.52
CA SER A 382 -32.41 27.00 19.44
C SER A 382 -32.82 26.14 20.61
N ASP A 383 -31.92 25.42 21.26
CA ASP A 383 -32.22 24.64 22.46
C ASP A 383 -32.21 25.49 23.75
N ALA A 384 -31.64 26.73 23.69
CA ALA A 384 -31.67 27.68 24.79
C ALA A 384 -32.90 28.62 24.74
N ALA A 385 -33.68 28.60 23.66
CA ALA A 385 -34.86 29.45 23.51
C ALA A 385 -36.19 28.67 23.72
N ASP A 386 -36.13 27.33 23.85
CA ASP A 386 -37.30 26.49 24.13
C ASP A 386 -37.43 26.11 25.63
N GLU A 387 -36.60 26.70 26.51
CA GLU A 387 -36.77 26.77 27.95
C GLU A 387 -37.32 28.16 28.36
#